data_9738e3d10d57b5fe362d1b0ff401942e
#
_entry.id   9738e3d10d57b5fe362d1b0ff401942e
#
_cell.length_a   1.000
_cell.length_b   1.000
_cell.length_c   1.000
_cell.angle_alpha   90.00
_cell.angle_beta   90.00
_cell.angle_gamma   90.00
#
_symmetry.space_group_name_H-M   'P 1'
#
loop_
_entity.id
_entity.type
_entity.pdbx_description
1 polymer ?
#
loop_
_entity_poly.entity_id
_entity_poly.type
_entity_poly.pdbx_seq_one_letter_code
_entity_poly.pdbx_strand_id
1 'polypeptide(L)'
;MRFSIEFTGGVRRVMDNIILHIPHASLCLPPDFWRDITVDKEIIERELRFIADYKVDELVKNIDSHKIIAKYSRLYCDVERFRDDEAESMAKLGMGAIYAHLSDGTQYRKIGSSRREEILGKSYDLHHKQLNTLSREIVDRYGSCVIIDIHSYSDELVRRLFGWTESLPDICLGYDEKWFSKDNASKLKTYIEKMGYSCELNYPYSGALVPMEFYHDENPKIHSVMLEINRRVYLNGDAVSEKAVCNIDKIINFIAENLNPDPQPRRQNVAREVG
;
A
#
# COMPACT_ATOMS: atom_id res chain seq x y z
N MET A 1 34.86 -17.35 -33.85
CA MET A 1 34.91 -17.04 -32.42
C MET A 1 33.49 -16.73 -31.98
N ARG A 2 32.82 -17.64 -31.27
CA ARG A 2 31.51 -17.43 -30.67
C ARG A 2 31.75 -16.86 -29.28
N PHE A 3 31.33 -15.62 -29.05
CA PHE A 3 31.27 -15.06 -27.70
C PHE A 3 30.03 -15.62 -27.01
N SER A 4 30.23 -16.52 -26.08
CA SER A 4 29.22 -16.95 -25.14
C SER A 4 29.09 -15.87 -24.07
N ILE A 5 27.96 -15.17 -24.02
CA ILE A 5 27.61 -14.32 -22.88
C ILE A 5 27.10 -15.28 -21.82
N GLU A 6 27.92 -15.55 -20.80
CA GLU A 6 27.48 -16.22 -19.59
C GLU A 6 26.55 -15.26 -18.82
N PHE A 7 25.27 -15.53 -18.85
CA PHE A 7 24.35 -15.01 -17.87
C PHE A 7 24.68 -15.66 -16.52
N THR A 8 25.39 -14.96 -15.67
CA THR A 8 25.44 -15.31 -14.24
C THR A 8 24.03 -15.12 -13.69
N GLY A 9 23.25 -16.20 -13.66
CA GLY A 9 21.98 -16.25 -13.00
C GLY A 9 22.17 -16.03 -11.50
N GLY A 10 22.10 -14.80 -11.04
CA GLY A 10 21.91 -14.51 -9.62
C GLY A 10 20.61 -15.21 -9.21
N VAL A 11 20.69 -16.07 -8.20
CA VAL A 11 19.53 -16.67 -7.56
C VAL A 11 18.64 -15.52 -7.11
N ARG A 12 17.50 -15.32 -7.78
CA ARG A 12 16.48 -14.35 -7.35
C ARG A 12 16.06 -14.78 -5.94
N ARG A 13 16.39 -13.95 -4.95
CA ARG A 13 15.98 -14.19 -3.57
C ARG A 13 14.47 -14.01 -3.55
N VAL A 14 13.74 -15.08 -3.29
CA VAL A 14 12.28 -15.02 -3.10
C VAL A 14 12.04 -14.26 -1.82
N MET A 15 11.23 -13.20 -1.88
CA MET A 15 10.88 -12.38 -0.72
C MET A 15 9.66 -13.00 -0.01
N ASP A 16 9.82 -14.23 0.47
CA ASP A 16 8.71 -15.06 0.97
C ASP A 16 8.02 -14.49 2.22
N ASN A 17 8.69 -13.64 2.99
CA ASN A 17 8.14 -13.03 4.19
C ASN A 17 7.70 -11.56 3.98
N ILE A 18 7.61 -11.12 2.74
CA ILE A 18 7.20 -9.76 2.39
C ILE A 18 5.83 -9.77 1.70
N ILE A 19 4.97 -8.87 2.11
CA ILE A 19 3.71 -8.53 1.45
C ILE A 19 3.83 -7.12 0.87
N LEU A 20 3.61 -6.98 -0.43
CA LEU A 20 3.36 -5.68 -1.05
C LEU A 20 1.84 -5.43 -1.00
N HIS A 21 1.43 -4.46 -0.20
CA HIS A 21 0.04 -4.05 -0.08
C HIS A 21 -0.22 -2.86 -1.00
N ILE A 22 -1.27 -2.92 -1.84
CA ILE A 22 -1.56 -1.91 -2.86
C ILE A 22 -3.07 -1.62 -2.82
N PRO A 23 -3.53 -0.75 -1.92
CA PRO A 23 -4.96 -0.59 -1.65
C PRO A 23 -5.69 0.32 -2.62
N HIS A 24 -5.01 1.21 -3.34
CA HIS A 24 -5.65 2.31 -4.04
C HIS A 24 -5.36 2.40 -5.54
N ALA A 25 -4.67 1.43 -6.15
CA ALA A 25 -4.36 1.44 -7.59
C ALA A 25 -5.58 1.18 -8.48
N SER A 26 -6.58 0.47 -7.94
CA SER A 26 -7.71 0.00 -8.74
C SER A 26 -8.64 1.13 -9.20
N LEU A 27 -8.96 1.14 -10.48
CA LEU A 27 -10.01 1.98 -11.07
C LEU A 27 -11.35 1.20 -11.25
N CYS A 28 -11.40 -0.05 -10.82
CA CYS A 28 -12.57 -0.91 -11.01
C CYS A 28 -13.73 -0.46 -10.12
N LEU A 29 -14.87 -0.22 -10.72
CA LEU A 29 -16.15 0.03 -10.05
C LEU A 29 -17.11 -1.13 -10.36
N PRO A 30 -17.68 -1.80 -9.34
CA PRO A 30 -18.64 -2.87 -9.61
C PRO A 30 -19.95 -2.32 -10.18
N PRO A 31 -20.74 -3.13 -10.90
CA PRO A 31 -21.98 -2.65 -11.52
C PRO A 31 -22.99 -2.03 -10.54
N ASP A 32 -23.01 -2.50 -9.30
CA ASP A 32 -23.89 -2.01 -8.25
C ASP A 32 -23.49 -0.65 -7.65
N PHE A 33 -22.29 -0.16 -7.96
CA PHE A 33 -21.84 1.17 -7.59
C PHE A 33 -22.77 2.27 -8.10
N TRP A 34 -23.19 2.15 -9.36
CA TRP A 34 -23.99 3.18 -10.05
C TRP A 34 -25.39 3.37 -9.50
N ARG A 35 -25.89 2.44 -8.67
CA ARG A 35 -27.21 2.56 -8.03
C ARG A 35 -27.30 3.70 -7.03
N ASP A 36 -26.16 4.06 -6.42
CA ASP A 36 -26.08 4.98 -5.29
C ASP A 36 -25.61 6.38 -5.73
N ILE A 37 -25.28 6.56 -7.04
CA ILE A 37 -24.64 7.77 -7.57
C ILE A 37 -25.70 8.84 -7.94
N THR A 38 -25.41 10.08 -7.54
CA THR A 38 -26.31 11.23 -7.70
C THR A 38 -25.74 12.34 -8.61
N VAL A 39 -24.55 12.11 -9.16
CA VAL A 39 -23.85 13.04 -10.06
C VAL A 39 -23.61 12.38 -11.42
N ASP A 40 -23.23 13.17 -12.41
CA ASP A 40 -22.95 12.69 -13.76
C ASP A 40 -21.73 11.74 -13.77
N LYS A 41 -21.77 10.79 -14.72
CA LYS A 41 -20.73 9.75 -14.84
C LYS A 41 -19.36 10.34 -15.10
N GLU A 42 -19.29 11.41 -15.89
CA GLU A 42 -18.05 12.11 -16.24
C GLU A 42 -17.36 12.72 -15.01
N ILE A 43 -18.14 13.12 -13.99
CA ILE A 43 -17.61 13.60 -12.71
C ILE A 43 -16.92 12.46 -11.99
N ILE A 44 -17.55 11.29 -11.92
CA ILE A 44 -16.98 10.09 -11.30
C ILE A 44 -15.72 9.62 -12.05
N GLU A 45 -15.72 9.63 -13.38
CA GLU A 45 -14.57 9.20 -14.20
C GLU A 45 -13.34 10.09 -14.00
N ARG A 46 -13.53 11.39 -13.82
CA ARG A 46 -12.44 12.34 -13.48
C ARG A 46 -11.91 12.09 -12.07
N GLU A 47 -12.82 11.99 -11.10
CA GLU A 47 -12.45 11.76 -9.71
C GLU A 47 -11.74 10.42 -9.51
N LEU A 48 -12.22 9.39 -10.19
CA LEU A 48 -11.66 8.05 -10.14
C LEU A 48 -10.14 8.03 -10.41
N ARG A 49 -9.69 8.73 -11.46
CA ARG A 49 -8.27 8.86 -11.77
C ARG A 49 -7.53 9.84 -10.85
N PHE A 50 -8.25 10.85 -10.37
CA PHE A 50 -7.66 11.89 -9.55
C PHE A 50 -7.23 11.38 -8.18
N ILE A 51 -8.10 10.60 -7.51
CA ILE A 51 -7.84 10.10 -6.15
C ILE A 51 -7.19 8.72 -6.10
N ALA A 52 -7.23 7.94 -7.18
CA ALA A 52 -6.56 6.64 -7.20
C ALA A 52 -5.04 6.81 -7.17
N ASP A 53 -4.32 5.85 -6.62
CA ASP A 53 -2.87 5.73 -6.75
C ASP A 53 -2.53 5.19 -8.14
N TYR A 54 -2.75 6.06 -9.12
CA TYR A 54 -2.86 5.68 -10.53
C TYR A 54 -1.61 4.97 -11.03
N LYS A 55 -1.76 3.69 -11.42
CA LYS A 55 -0.70 2.82 -11.94
C LYS A 55 0.47 2.55 -10.97
N VAL A 56 0.28 2.73 -9.67
CA VAL A 56 1.34 2.43 -8.70
C VAL A 56 1.67 0.94 -8.66
N ASP A 57 0.71 0.08 -8.95
CA ASP A 57 0.87 -1.37 -9.08
C ASP A 57 1.84 -1.76 -10.21
N GLU A 58 1.94 -0.95 -11.28
CA GLU A 58 2.91 -1.17 -12.35
C GLU A 58 4.37 -0.99 -11.87
N LEU A 59 4.62 -0.20 -10.83
CA LEU A 59 5.96 0.00 -10.25
C LEU A 59 6.53 -1.29 -9.64
N VAL A 60 5.66 -2.16 -9.15
CA VAL A 60 6.04 -3.38 -8.46
C VAL A 60 5.68 -4.66 -9.24
N LYS A 61 5.32 -4.52 -10.52
CA LYS A 61 4.90 -5.63 -11.38
C LYS A 61 5.91 -6.77 -11.48
N ASN A 62 7.21 -6.43 -11.48
CA ASN A 62 8.31 -7.38 -11.68
C ASN A 62 8.85 -7.99 -10.37
N ILE A 63 8.36 -7.54 -9.21
CA ILE A 63 8.84 -8.03 -7.92
C ILE A 63 8.17 -9.36 -7.60
N ASP A 64 8.98 -10.36 -7.34
CA ASP A 64 8.53 -11.70 -6.94
C ASP A 64 8.33 -11.74 -5.42
N SER A 65 7.12 -11.37 -4.99
CA SER A 65 6.69 -11.30 -3.59
C SER A 65 5.17 -11.47 -3.52
N HIS A 66 4.65 -11.74 -2.33
CA HIS A 66 3.21 -11.73 -2.11
C HIS A 66 2.64 -10.33 -2.38
N LYS A 67 1.53 -10.24 -3.11
CA LYS A 67 0.84 -8.98 -3.39
C LYS A 67 -0.61 -9.05 -2.96
N ILE A 68 -1.05 -8.04 -2.22
CA ILE A 68 -2.47 -7.83 -1.89
C ILE A 68 -2.89 -6.51 -2.51
N ILE A 69 -3.68 -6.61 -3.56
CA ILE A 69 -4.16 -5.47 -4.35
C ILE A 69 -5.68 -5.35 -4.15
N ALA A 70 -6.17 -4.18 -3.78
CA ALA A 70 -7.60 -3.96 -3.65
C ALA A 70 -8.30 -4.16 -5.00
N LYS A 71 -9.37 -4.94 -4.98
CA LYS A 71 -10.12 -5.29 -6.19
C LYS A 71 -10.84 -4.09 -6.80
N TYR A 72 -11.39 -3.23 -5.95
CA TYR A 72 -12.20 -2.09 -6.35
C TYR A 72 -11.53 -0.77 -5.97
N SER A 73 -11.92 0.27 -6.70
CA SER A 73 -11.50 1.63 -6.40
C SER A 73 -11.92 2.06 -4.99
N ARG A 74 -11.11 2.93 -4.37
CA ARG A 74 -11.44 3.58 -3.11
C ARG A 74 -12.74 4.40 -3.17
N LEU A 75 -13.17 4.85 -4.35
CA LEU A 75 -14.50 5.46 -4.53
C LEU A 75 -15.65 4.50 -4.21
N TYR A 76 -15.46 3.20 -4.43
CA TYR A 76 -16.43 2.20 -4.01
C TYR A 76 -16.30 1.89 -2.52
N CYS A 77 -15.08 1.56 -2.09
CA CYS A 77 -14.77 1.18 -0.72
C CYS A 77 -13.26 1.38 -0.48
N ASP A 78 -12.91 2.28 0.42
CA ASP A 78 -11.52 2.48 0.83
C ASP A 78 -11.16 1.49 1.93
N VAL A 79 -10.32 0.53 1.58
CA VAL A 79 -9.92 -0.57 2.45
C VAL A 79 -8.87 -0.17 3.49
N GLU A 80 -8.35 1.05 3.44
CA GLU A 80 -7.39 1.59 4.40
C GLU A 80 -7.98 2.60 5.39
N ARG A 81 -9.26 2.88 5.28
CA ARG A 81 -9.94 3.65 6.31
C ARG A 81 -10.39 2.73 7.43
N PHE A 82 -10.56 3.27 8.63
CA PHE A 82 -11.21 2.50 9.69
C PHE A 82 -12.63 2.11 9.25
N ARG A 83 -13.02 0.86 9.55
CA ARG A 83 -14.35 0.34 9.23
C ARG A 83 -15.46 1.15 9.90
N ASP A 84 -15.16 1.65 11.10
CA ASP A 84 -16.02 2.53 11.88
C ASP A 84 -15.69 3.99 11.59
N ASP A 85 -16.68 4.72 11.08
CA ASP A 85 -16.55 6.14 10.75
C ASP A 85 -16.32 7.03 11.98
N GLU A 86 -16.66 6.58 13.20
CA GLU A 86 -16.37 7.32 14.44
C GLU A 86 -14.87 7.33 14.75
N ALA A 87 -14.16 6.27 14.38
CA ALA A 87 -12.71 6.15 14.52
C ALA A 87 -11.93 6.79 13.36
N GLU A 88 -12.61 7.11 12.24
CA GLU A 88 -11.98 7.57 11.01
C GLU A 88 -12.01 9.10 10.87
N SER A 89 -10.85 9.72 10.90
CA SER A 89 -10.73 11.18 10.78
C SER A 89 -11.28 11.75 9.47
N MET A 90 -11.07 11.04 8.35
CA MET A 90 -11.51 11.45 7.02
C MET A 90 -13.04 11.28 6.84
N ALA A 91 -13.71 10.53 7.70
CA ALA A 91 -15.16 10.41 7.70
C ALA A 91 -15.86 11.77 7.92
N LYS A 92 -15.22 12.70 8.65
CA LYS A 92 -15.71 14.08 8.83
C LYS A 92 -15.78 14.87 7.51
N LEU A 93 -14.97 14.50 6.53
CA LEU A 93 -14.99 15.04 5.18
C LEU A 93 -15.88 14.21 4.23
N GLY A 94 -16.58 13.20 4.76
CA GLY A 94 -17.36 12.26 3.98
C GLY A 94 -16.51 11.27 3.16
N MET A 95 -15.26 11.05 3.58
CA MET A 95 -14.28 10.16 2.94
C MET A 95 -13.83 9.06 3.91
N GLY A 96 -14.76 8.43 4.65
CA GLY A 96 -14.53 7.24 5.47
C GLY A 96 -14.35 5.98 4.62
N ALA A 97 -14.51 4.77 5.21
CA ALA A 97 -14.40 3.52 4.44
C ALA A 97 -15.35 3.46 3.23
N ILE A 98 -16.49 4.13 3.32
CA ILE A 98 -17.42 4.33 2.21
C ILE A 98 -17.57 5.83 1.97
N TYR A 99 -16.95 6.32 0.89
CA TYR A 99 -17.01 7.73 0.54
C TYR A 99 -18.43 8.17 0.20
N ALA A 100 -18.86 9.30 0.75
CA ALA A 100 -20.08 10.02 0.38
C ALA A 100 -19.77 11.29 -0.42
N HIS A 101 -18.54 11.83 -0.26
CA HIS A 101 -18.10 13.06 -0.92
C HIS A 101 -16.86 12.80 -1.79
N LEU A 102 -16.76 13.55 -2.88
CA LEU A 102 -15.57 13.65 -3.74
C LEU A 102 -14.49 14.50 -3.04
N SER A 103 -13.29 14.53 -3.60
CA SER A 103 -12.16 15.29 -3.06
C SER A 103 -12.37 16.82 -3.02
N ASP A 104 -13.34 17.33 -3.78
CA ASP A 104 -13.74 18.75 -3.78
C ASP A 104 -14.90 19.06 -2.81
N GLY A 105 -15.35 18.07 -2.04
CA GLY A 105 -16.47 18.18 -1.11
C GLY A 105 -17.85 17.96 -1.73
N THR A 106 -17.95 17.71 -3.03
CA THR A 106 -19.24 17.43 -3.68
C THR A 106 -19.81 16.12 -3.19
N GLN A 107 -21.03 16.14 -2.63
CA GLN A 107 -21.72 14.91 -2.29
C GLN A 107 -22.13 14.18 -3.56
N TYR A 108 -21.64 12.95 -3.74
CA TYR A 108 -21.90 12.18 -4.95
C TYR A 108 -22.75 10.94 -4.73
N ARG A 109 -22.91 10.50 -3.47
CA ARG A 109 -23.82 9.40 -3.14
C ARG A 109 -24.40 9.54 -1.73
N LYS A 110 -25.55 8.87 -1.52
CA LYS A 110 -26.16 8.65 -0.21
C LYS A 110 -26.51 7.20 -0.05
N ILE A 111 -26.04 6.58 1.02
CA ILE A 111 -26.33 5.18 1.34
C ILE A 111 -26.81 5.06 2.77
N GLY A 112 -27.77 4.15 2.99
CA GLY A 112 -28.20 3.78 4.34
C GLY A 112 -27.28 2.70 4.94
N SER A 113 -27.46 2.43 6.24
CA SER A 113 -26.65 1.47 7.00
C SER A 113 -26.63 0.07 6.39
N SER A 114 -27.75 -0.44 5.92
CA SER A 114 -27.81 -1.77 5.27
C SER A 114 -26.96 -1.85 4.01
N ARG A 115 -26.99 -0.81 3.17
CA ARG A 115 -26.16 -0.75 1.96
C ARG A 115 -24.68 -0.59 2.28
N ARG A 116 -24.36 0.19 3.31
CA ARG A 116 -22.99 0.32 3.83
C ARG A 116 -22.42 -1.05 4.23
N GLU A 117 -23.15 -1.81 5.04
CA GLU A 117 -22.71 -3.15 5.47
C GLU A 117 -22.58 -4.13 4.30
N GLU A 118 -23.44 -4.06 3.30
CA GLU A 118 -23.32 -4.85 2.08
C GLU A 118 -22.00 -4.57 1.35
N ILE A 119 -21.63 -3.31 1.18
CA ILE A 119 -20.40 -2.90 0.50
C ILE A 119 -19.17 -3.31 1.33
N LEU A 120 -19.18 -3.05 2.63
CA LEU A 120 -18.10 -3.44 3.52
C LEU A 120 -17.87 -4.95 3.49
N GLY A 121 -18.92 -5.75 3.60
CA GLY A 121 -18.80 -7.21 3.55
C GLY A 121 -18.25 -7.74 2.21
N LYS A 122 -18.59 -7.09 1.10
CA LYS A 122 -18.12 -7.51 -0.24
C LYS A 122 -16.71 -7.06 -0.60
N SER A 123 -16.21 -6.00 0.01
CA SER A 123 -14.92 -5.40 -0.33
C SER A 123 -13.98 -5.34 0.87
N TYR A 124 -14.30 -4.56 1.87
CA TYR A 124 -13.47 -4.29 3.05
C TYR A 124 -13.12 -5.57 3.82
N ASP A 125 -14.16 -6.29 4.26
CA ASP A 125 -13.98 -7.47 5.12
C ASP A 125 -13.22 -8.59 4.40
N LEU A 126 -13.45 -8.76 3.09
CA LEU A 126 -12.72 -9.76 2.29
C LEU A 126 -11.24 -9.38 2.11
N HIS A 127 -10.95 -8.09 1.87
CA HIS A 127 -9.59 -7.60 1.74
C HIS A 127 -8.80 -7.80 3.04
N HIS A 128 -9.35 -7.37 4.17
CA HIS A 128 -8.72 -7.52 5.47
C HIS A 128 -8.59 -8.99 5.91
N LYS A 129 -9.57 -9.83 5.59
CA LYS A 129 -9.46 -11.27 5.82
C LYS A 129 -8.27 -11.88 5.05
N GLN A 130 -8.09 -11.51 3.78
CA GLN A 130 -6.96 -11.97 2.98
C GLN A 130 -5.64 -11.50 3.59
N LEU A 131 -5.53 -10.24 3.97
CA LEU A 131 -4.33 -9.66 4.58
C LEU A 131 -3.99 -10.34 5.90
N ASN A 132 -4.96 -10.49 6.81
CA ASN A 132 -4.77 -11.17 8.09
C ASN A 132 -4.32 -12.63 7.91
N THR A 133 -4.99 -13.36 6.99
CA THR A 133 -4.67 -14.78 6.75
C THR A 133 -3.25 -14.93 6.24
N LEU A 134 -2.88 -14.17 5.21
CA LEU A 134 -1.54 -14.24 4.63
C LEU A 134 -0.45 -13.79 5.61
N SER A 135 -0.68 -12.72 6.36
CA SER A 135 0.27 -12.26 7.38
C SER A 135 0.50 -13.32 8.46
N ARG A 136 -0.57 -14.01 8.89
CA ARG A 136 -0.46 -15.10 9.86
C ARG A 136 0.34 -16.29 9.32
N GLU A 137 0.04 -16.73 8.11
CA GLU A 137 0.76 -17.82 7.44
C GLU A 137 2.25 -17.52 7.32
N ILE A 138 2.60 -16.28 6.96
CA ILE A 138 3.98 -15.83 6.86
C ILE A 138 4.65 -15.80 8.23
N VAL A 139 4.00 -15.21 9.25
CA VAL A 139 4.52 -15.18 10.62
C VAL A 139 4.73 -16.59 11.17
N ASP A 140 3.79 -17.51 10.92
CA ASP A 140 3.89 -18.89 11.36
C ASP A 140 5.05 -19.64 10.71
N ARG A 141 5.31 -19.35 9.44
CA ARG A 141 6.37 -20.01 8.66
C ARG A 141 7.75 -19.40 8.89
N TYR A 142 7.87 -18.09 8.93
CA TYR A 142 9.14 -17.37 8.92
C TYR A 142 9.46 -16.64 10.23
N GLY A 143 8.51 -16.57 11.18
CA GLY A 143 8.68 -15.90 12.46
C GLY A 143 8.33 -14.41 12.45
N SER A 144 8.38 -13.75 11.28
CA SER A 144 8.01 -12.35 11.08
C SER A 144 7.46 -12.13 9.67
N CYS A 145 6.69 -11.05 9.48
CA CYS A 145 6.21 -10.60 8.18
C CYS A 145 6.50 -9.11 8.02
N VAL A 146 6.96 -8.71 6.84
CA VAL A 146 7.14 -7.30 6.46
C VAL A 146 6.04 -6.90 5.48
N ILE A 147 5.32 -5.85 5.80
CA ILE A 147 4.35 -5.23 4.90
C ILE A 147 4.98 -3.96 4.35
N ILE A 148 5.09 -3.89 3.03
CA ILE A 148 5.46 -2.66 2.33
C ILE A 148 4.18 -2.13 1.70
N ASP A 149 3.69 -1.04 2.25
CA ASP A 149 2.45 -0.40 1.85
C ASP A 149 2.73 0.59 0.74
N ILE A 150 2.23 0.31 -0.47
CA ILE A 150 2.62 1.02 -1.69
C ILE A 150 1.53 1.97 -2.13
N HIS A 151 1.86 3.24 -2.08
CA HIS A 151 0.95 4.33 -2.40
C HIS A 151 1.55 5.33 -3.39
N SER A 152 0.69 6.21 -3.86
CA SER A 152 1.14 7.38 -4.60
C SER A 152 0.24 8.59 -4.39
N TYR A 153 0.80 9.76 -4.50
CA TYR A 153 0.08 11.02 -4.40
C TYR A 153 0.48 12.02 -5.48
N SER A 154 -0.36 13.02 -5.69
CA SER A 154 -0.02 14.19 -6.50
C SER A 154 -0.04 15.45 -5.65
N ASP A 155 0.80 16.43 -6.00
CA ASP A 155 0.80 17.74 -5.34
C ASP A 155 -0.58 18.40 -5.39
N GLU A 156 -1.33 18.20 -6.47
CA GLU A 156 -2.68 18.73 -6.61
C GLU A 156 -3.66 18.12 -5.62
N LEU A 157 -3.61 16.80 -5.42
CA LEU A 157 -4.47 16.11 -4.45
C LEU A 157 -4.21 16.60 -3.02
N VAL A 158 -2.93 16.71 -2.64
CA VAL A 158 -2.55 17.22 -1.31
C VAL A 158 -3.02 18.66 -1.11
N ARG A 159 -2.83 19.54 -2.12
CA ARG A 159 -3.32 20.92 -2.05
C ARG A 159 -4.84 20.99 -1.92
N ARG A 160 -5.56 20.14 -2.65
CA ARG A 160 -7.03 20.12 -2.62
C ARG A 160 -7.57 19.65 -1.27
N LEU A 161 -7.02 18.59 -0.72
CA LEU A 161 -7.51 18.00 0.53
C LEU A 161 -7.08 18.78 1.78
N PHE A 162 -5.85 19.31 1.78
CA PHE A 162 -5.23 19.85 3.00
C PHE A 162 -4.87 21.34 2.89
N GLY A 163 -5.00 21.93 1.71
CA GLY A 163 -4.65 23.35 1.49
C GLY A 163 -3.15 23.66 1.54
N TRP A 164 -2.29 22.63 1.52
CA TRP A 164 -0.85 22.80 1.63
C TRP A 164 -0.23 23.31 0.34
N THR A 165 0.70 24.27 0.47
CA THR A 165 1.35 24.94 -0.67
C THR A 165 2.86 24.71 -0.71
N GLU A 166 3.42 24.05 0.29
CA GLU A 166 4.84 23.74 0.37
C GLU A 166 5.26 22.73 -0.70
N SER A 167 6.55 22.69 -0.98
CA SER A 167 7.13 21.68 -1.86
C SER A 167 7.04 20.31 -1.18
N LEU A 168 6.45 19.35 -1.88
CA LEU A 168 6.29 17.99 -1.38
C LEU A 168 7.48 17.12 -1.83
N PRO A 169 7.88 16.08 -1.06
CA PRO A 169 8.98 15.20 -1.43
C PRO A 169 8.65 14.34 -2.65
N ASP A 170 9.69 13.74 -3.23
CA ASP A 170 9.52 12.71 -4.27
C ASP A 170 8.97 11.41 -3.67
N ILE A 171 9.45 11.06 -2.48
CA ILE A 171 9.02 9.88 -1.72
C ILE A 171 8.80 10.29 -0.26
N CYS A 172 7.66 9.89 0.29
CA CYS A 172 7.40 9.95 1.72
C CYS A 172 7.46 8.54 2.30
N LEU A 173 8.16 8.37 3.42
CA LEU A 173 8.16 7.13 4.20
C LEU A 173 7.23 7.31 5.40
N GLY A 174 6.06 6.66 5.34
CA GLY A 174 5.16 6.59 6.47
C GLY A 174 5.51 5.41 7.38
N TYR A 175 5.59 5.63 8.68
CA TYR A 175 5.85 4.57 9.64
C TYR A 175 5.42 4.95 11.06
N ASP A 176 5.26 3.95 11.90
CA ASP A 176 5.13 4.05 13.35
C ASP A 176 6.29 3.28 13.98
N GLU A 177 6.94 3.86 15.00
CA GLU A 177 8.14 3.29 15.64
C GLU A 177 7.90 1.90 16.26
N LYS A 178 6.65 1.57 16.59
CA LYS A 178 6.27 0.24 17.06
C LYS A 178 6.49 -0.84 16.00
N TRP A 179 6.25 -0.51 14.72
CA TRP A 179 6.24 -1.47 13.62
C TRP A 179 7.45 -1.36 12.70
N PHE A 180 8.09 -0.19 12.68
CA PHE A 180 9.29 0.05 11.87
C PHE A 180 10.17 1.08 12.59
N SER A 181 11.35 0.66 13.03
CA SER A 181 12.19 1.52 13.87
C SER A 181 12.63 2.80 13.15
N LYS A 182 12.81 3.88 13.91
CA LYS A 182 13.34 5.15 13.40
C LYS A 182 14.72 4.99 12.74
N ASP A 183 15.55 4.08 13.25
CA ASP A 183 16.85 3.77 12.65
C ASP A 183 16.70 3.16 11.26
N ASN A 184 15.79 2.21 11.08
CA ASN A 184 15.47 1.63 9.77
C ASN A 184 14.89 2.67 8.80
N ALA A 185 13.97 3.52 9.27
CA ALA A 185 13.41 4.60 8.47
C ALA A 185 14.50 5.59 8.02
N SER A 186 15.43 5.95 8.91
CA SER A 186 16.56 6.84 8.60
C SER A 186 17.55 6.23 7.60
N LYS A 187 17.82 4.92 7.73
CA LYS A 187 18.67 4.20 6.76
C LYS A 187 18.01 4.17 5.38
N LEU A 188 16.71 3.87 5.33
CA LEU A 188 15.95 3.83 4.09
C LEU A 188 15.87 5.21 3.43
N LYS A 189 15.58 6.28 4.21
CA LYS A 189 15.63 7.67 3.73
C LYS A 189 16.99 7.99 3.10
N THR A 190 18.08 7.70 3.82
CA THR A 190 19.44 7.94 3.32
C THR A 190 19.74 7.18 2.02
N TYR A 191 19.23 5.95 1.89
CA TYR A 191 19.38 5.17 0.66
C TYR A 191 18.64 5.81 -0.51
N ILE A 192 17.39 6.22 -0.30
CA ILE A 192 16.54 6.89 -1.30
C ILE A 192 17.17 8.22 -1.75
N GLU A 193 17.69 9.02 -0.81
CA GLU A 193 18.35 10.29 -1.11
C GLU A 193 19.63 10.11 -1.93
N LYS A 194 20.41 9.04 -1.67
CA LYS A 194 21.57 8.68 -2.50
C LYS A 194 21.21 8.28 -3.93
N MET A 195 19.97 7.87 -4.17
CA MET A 195 19.45 7.61 -5.53
C MET A 195 19.02 8.89 -6.26
N GLY A 196 19.06 10.06 -5.59
CA GLY A 196 18.72 11.37 -6.13
C GLY A 196 17.27 11.79 -5.96
N TYR A 197 16.51 11.13 -5.09
CA TYR A 197 15.15 11.53 -4.74
C TYR A 197 15.12 12.34 -3.44
N SER A 198 14.27 13.35 -3.37
CA SER A 198 13.92 13.95 -2.08
C SER A 198 13.02 12.99 -1.29
N CYS A 199 13.34 12.82 0.00
CA CYS A 199 12.61 11.89 0.85
C CYS A 199 12.31 12.50 2.22
N GLU A 200 11.06 12.37 2.70
CA GLU A 200 10.68 12.82 4.03
C GLU A 200 10.02 11.69 4.83
N LEU A 201 10.13 11.79 6.15
CA LEU A 201 9.58 10.84 7.10
C LEU A 201 8.25 11.36 7.63
N ASN A 202 7.17 10.57 7.49
CA ASN A 202 5.84 10.91 7.97
C ASN A 202 5.31 12.27 7.45
N TYR A 203 5.71 12.68 6.26
CA TYR A 203 5.26 13.91 5.61
C TYR A 203 5.23 13.75 4.08
N PRO A 204 4.11 14.01 3.40
CA PRO A 204 2.82 14.55 3.88
C PRO A 204 1.93 13.52 4.59
N TYR A 205 2.21 12.24 4.48
CA TYR A 205 1.44 11.16 5.08
C TYR A 205 2.25 10.43 6.15
N SER A 206 1.56 9.87 7.15
CA SER A 206 2.21 9.20 8.28
C SER A 206 1.57 7.85 8.59
N GLY A 207 2.35 6.99 9.27
CA GLY A 207 1.92 5.65 9.61
C GLY A 207 2.09 4.67 8.44
N ALA A 208 1.69 3.45 8.64
CA ALA A 208 1.61 2.37 7.65
C ALA A 208 0.58 1.35 8.10
N LEU A 209 -0.03 0.63 7.16
CA LEU A 209 -1.03 -0.38 7.48
C LEU A 209 -0.45 -1.52 8.30
N VAL A 210 -1.15 -1.86 9.38
CA VAL A 210 -0.90 -3.08 10.18
C VAL A 210 -2.20 -3.84 10.29
N PRO A 211 -2.22 -5.17 10.04
CA PRO A 211 -3.42 -5.97 10.19
C PRO A 211 -3.94 -5.88 11.62
N MET A 212 -5.23 -5.59 11.79
CA MET A 212 -5.86 -5.33 13.11
C MET A 212 -5.66 -6.47 14.11
N GLU A 213 -5.51 -7.70 13.63
CA GLU A 213 -5.25 -8.88 14.45
C GLU A 213 -3.93 -8.76 15.25
N PHE A 214 -2.94 -8.06 14.67
CA PHE A 214 -1.60 -7.90 15.29
C PHE A 214 -1.43 -6.54 15.99
N TYR A 215 -2.42 -5.66 15.89
CA TYR A 215 -2.27 -4.27 16.32
C TYR A 215 -1.98 -4.12 17.83
N HIS A 216 -2.49 -5.04 18.65
CA HIS A 216 -2.31 -5.03 20.10
C HIS A 216 -1.13 -5.88 20.60
N ASP A 217 -0.36 -6.51 19.69
CA ASP A 217 0.80 -7.31 20.09
C ASP A 217 1.87 -6.44 20.77
N GLU A 218 2.33 -6.85 21.95
CA GLU A 218 3.43 -6.20 22.66
C GLU A 218 4.80 -6.48 22.00
N ASN A 219 4.96 -7.66 21.38
CA ASN A 219 6.14 -8.05 20.64
C ASN A 219 5.78 -8.25 19.16
N PRO A 220 5.74 -7.19 18.37
CA PRO A 220 5.25 -7.26 17.01
C PRO A 220 6.11 -8.17 16.13
N LYS A 221 5.44 -9.12 15.48
CA LYS A 221 6.02 -9.95 14.42
C LYS A 221 5.74 -9.40 13.03
N ILE A 222 4.94 -8.34 12.98
CA ILE A 222 4.68 -7.57 11.78
C ILE A 222 5.60 -6.35 11.79
N HIS A 223 6.25 -6.10 10.67
CA HIS A 223 6.96 -4.86 10.39
C HIS A 223 6.25 -4.18 9.24
N SER A 224 6.01 -2.88 9.33
CA SER A 224 5.25 -2.17 8.30
C SER A 224 5.85 -0.80 8.01
N VAL A 225 6.03 -0.50 6.73
CA VAL A 225 6.48 0.80 6.22
C VAL A 225 5.68 1.15 4.97
N MET A 226 5.23 2.39 4.88
CA MET A 226 4.53 2.93 3.72
C MET A 226 5.51 3.66 2.80
N LEU A 227 5.43 3.38 1.51
CA LEU A 227 6.10 4.11 0.44
C LEU A 227 5.05 4.93 -0.31
N GLU A 228 4.98 6.21 -0.03
CA GLU A 228 4.17 7.19 -0.75
C GLU A 228 5.00 7.86 -1.84
N ILE A 229 4.73 7.53 -3.09
CA ILE A 229 5.53 7.95 -4.24
C ILE A 229 4.81 9.08 -4.96
N ASN A 230 5.42 10.26 -5.06
CA ASN A 230 4.84 11.36 -5.83
C ASN A 230 4.71 10.95 -7.30
N ARG A 231 3.54 11.14 -7.90
CA ARG A 231 3.25 10.73 -9.29
C ARG A 231 4.22 11.31 -10.31
N ARG A 232 4.79 12.51 -10.05
CA ARG A 232 5.80 13.11 -10.93
C ARG A 232 7.07 12.25 -11.06
N VAL A 233 7.34 11.36 -10.10
CA VAL A 233 8.52 10.49 -10.10
C VAL A 233 8.41 9.40 -11.16
N TYR A 234 7.19 8.91 -11.41
CA TYR A 234 6.99 7.73 -12.23
C TYR A 234 6.04 7.90 -13.42
N LEU A 235 5.19 8.94 -13.44
CA LEU A 235 4.26 9.17 -14.55
C LEU A 235 4.79 10.23 -15.50
N ASN A 236 4.68 9.94 -16.80
CA ASN A 236 4.80 10.91 -17.89
C ASN A 236 3.53 10.79 -18.76
N GLY A 237 2.55 11.65 -18.49
CA GLY A 237 1.18 11.43 -18.95
C GLY A 237 0.61 10.13 -18.40
N ASP A 238 0.17 9.23 -19.29
CA ASP A 238 -0.33 7.90 -18.90
C ASP A 238 0.76 6.80 -18.91
N ALA A 239 1.99 7.13 -19.24
CA ALA A 239 3.09 6.15 -19.30
C ALA A 239 3.84 6.06 -17.97
N VAL A 240 4.11 4.83 -17.51
CA VAL A 240 4.96 4.57 -16.35
C VAL A 240 6.42 4.49 -16.80
N SER A 241 7.30 5.21 -16.10
CA SER A 241 8.73 5.23 -16.37
C SER A 241 9.40 3.92 -15.98
N GLU A 242 10.03 3.24 -16.93
CA GLU A 242 10.82 2.01 -16.66
C GLU A 242 12.01 2.29 -15.70
N LYS A 243 12.56 3.52 -15.73
CA LYS A 243 13.56 3.93 -14.74
C LYS A 243 12.98 3.96 -13.33
N ALA A 244 11.76 4.44 -13.18
CA ALA A 244 11.08 4.45 -11.87
C ALA A 244 10.79 3.02 -11.39
N VAL A 245 10.30 2.14 -12.27
CA VAL A 245 10.11 0.70 -11.97
C VAL A 245 11.40 0.09 -11.43
N CYS A 246 12.52 0.29 -12.12
CA CYS A 246 13.82 -0.23 -11.69
C CYS A 246 14.29 0.37 -10.35
N ASN A 247 14.01 1.65 -10.10
CA ASN A 247 14.43 2.31 -8.87
C ASN A 247 13.57 1.88 -7.67
N ILE A 248 12.27 1.71 -7.84
CA ILE A 248 11.39 1.17 -6.79
C ILE A 248 11.74 -0.28 -6.47
N ASP A 249 12.06 -1.09 -7.49
CA ASP A 249 12.58 -2.45 -7.28
C ASP A 249 13.83 -2.45 -6.37
N LYS A 250 14.80 -1.53 -6.60
CA LYS A 250 15.98 -1.38 -5.75
C LYS A 250 15.64 -0.96 -4.30
N ILE A 251 14.66 -0.07 -4.11
CA ILE A 251 14.23 0.36 -2.79
C ILE A 251 13.63 -0.82 -2.02
N ILE A 252 12.75 -1.60 -2.67
CA ILE A 252 12.12 -2.77 -2.05
C ILE A 252 13.15 -3.86 -1.75
N ASN A 253 14.10 -4.10 -2.66
CA ASN A 253 15.22 -5.02 -2.40
C ASN A 253 16.09 -4.55 -1.22
N PHE A 254 16.34 -3.25 -1.10
CA PHE A 254 17.08 -2.71 0.06
C PHE A 254 16.34 -2.98 1.37
N ILE A 255 15.02 -2.81 1.43
CA ILE A 255 14.21 -3.18 2.60
C ILE A 255 14.37 -4.66 2.90
N ALA A 256 14.21 -5.52 1.90
CA ALA A 256 14.29 -6.96 2.05
C ALA A 256 15.64 -7.45 2.60
N GLU A 257 16.73 -6.86 2.13
CA GLU A 257 18.08 -7.31 2.44
C GLU A 257 18.67 -6.69 3.71
N ASN A 258 18.29 -5.46 4.05
CA ASN A 258 18.96 -4.70 5.09
C ASN A 258 18.07 -4.34 6.28
N LEU A 259 16.75 -4.35 6.12
CA LEU A 259 15.80 -3.86 7.12
C LEU A 259 14.79 -4.94 7.54
N ASN A 260 14.76 -6.04 6.81
CA ASN A 260 13.92 -7.17 7.16
C ASN A 260 14.58 -7.95 8.33
N PRO A 261 13.88 -8.18 9.45
CA PRO A 261 14.41 -9.07 10.48
C PRO A 261 14.61 -10.46 9.88
N ASP A 262 15.78 -11.05 10.16
CA ASP A 262 16.29 -12.26 9.51
C ASP A 262 15.22 -13.38 9.54
N PRO A 263 14.71 -13.83 8.39
CA PRO A 263 13.70 -14.87 8.36
C PRO A 263 14.36 -16.19 8.80
N GLN A 264 14.20 -16.54 10.08
CA GLN A 264 14.60 -17.84 10.58
C GLN A 264 13.52 -18.87 10.19
N PRO A 265 13.77 -19.78 9.24
CA PRO A 265 12.84 -20.86 8.99
C PRO A 265 12.65 -21.65 10.27
N ARG A 266 11.42 -21.74 10.78
CA ARG A 266 11.15 -22.61 11.92
C ARG A 266 11.63 -24.02 11.55
N ARG A 267 12.54 -24.58 12.36
CA ARG A 267 12.94 -25.98 12.24
C ARG A 267 11.67 -26.81 12.24
N GLN A 268 11.37 -27.47 11.12
CA GLN A 268 10.34 -28.50 11.11
C GLN A 268 10.66 -29.45 12.25
N ASN A 269 9.77 -29.55 13.22
CA ASN A 269 9.83 -30.61 14.22
C ASN A 269 9.70 -31.93 13.46
N VAL A 270 10.83 -32.51 13.11
CA VAL A 270 10.89 -33.91 12.68
C VAL A 270 10.43 -34.68 13.88
N ALA A 271 9.19 -35.14 13.88
CA ALA A 271 8.70 -36.12 14.81
C ALA A 271 9.71 -37.28 14.80
N ARG A 272 10.46 -37.42 15.87
CA ARG A 272 11.21 -38.66 16.10
C ARG A 272 10.17 -39.74 16.26
N GLU A 273 9.98 -40.53 15.23
CA GLU A 273 9.40 -41.86 15.39
C GLU A 273 10.29 -42.58 16.36
N VAL A 274 9.78 -42.80 17.55
CA VAL A 274 10.36 -43.72 18.56
C VAL A 274 9.92 -45.10 18.10
N GLY A 275 10.88 -45.87 17.54
CA GLY A 275 10.73 -47.31 17.33
C GLY A 275 10.70 -48.10 18.62
#